data_7cda2257ddce14bdb4765c01115af877
#
_entry.id   7cda2257ddce14bdb4765c01115af877
#
_cell.length_a   1.000
_cell.length_b   1.000
_cell.length_c   1.000
_cell.angle_alpha   90.00
_cell.angle_beta   90.00
_cell.angle_gamma   90.00
#
_symmetry.space_group_name_H-M   'P 1'
#
loop_
_entity.id
_entity.type
_entity.pdbx_description
1 polymer ?
#
loop_
_entity_poly.entity_id
_entity_poly.type
_entity_poly.pdbx_seq_one_letter_code
_entity_poly.pdbx_strand_id
1 'polypeptide(L)'
;FDDVSFYLSDKDKVGVIGINGTGKSTLLKIIAGKETADRADIIMQRDLRIAYLPQIPEFADTHTTLSGALPLTEEISDQPENYIPQAKSMLHQLGFTRYDQPITELSGGQRKRIALVRTLLTPADVLILDEPTNHLDSAMAEWLEKTLRAESRPLIMITHDRYFLDSVTNAIVEIDKSKLYRYEGNYLYYLEHKAMREEIARATERKRQSILRVEIEWMKRGARARSTKQKAHIARYEALRDMDAPVTDDTVTISSVSSRLGRTTIELDHISKAYEDAVLMQDFTYTFLRDDRIGIIGPNGCGKSTLLKIILGEITPDKGTVTIGQTVKIGYFSQESTEMDPSLRVIDYVKEGGELVQTADGTISASAMLERFLFPKDQQYTKIAKLSGGERRRLYLLRILMEAPNILLLDEPTNDLDIATLTILEDYLDQFAGIVITISHDRYFLDRIVRRIFAFEKGGVIRQYEGGYTDYLAHTNEVITVADAGAQGHTDTQAVVSSDGPSKNT
;
A
#
# COMPACT_ATOMS: atom_id res chain seq x y z
N PHE A 1 -7.52 -21.71 5.20
CA PHE A 1 -8.95 -21.53 4.88
C PHE A 1 -9.75 -22.65 5.50
N ASP A 2 -10.95 -22.35 5.96
CA ASP A 2 -11.84 -23.33 6.56
C ASP A 2 -13.24 -23.17 5.92
N ASP A 3 -13.59 -24.14 5.06
CA ASP A 3 -14.89 -24.22 4.34
C ASP A 3 -15.30 -22.91 3.65
N VAL A 4 -14.44 -22.43 2.76
CA VAL A 4 -14.66 -21.16 2.04
C VAL A 4 -15.16 -21.41 0.63
N SER A 5 -16.09 -20.58 0.17
CA SER A 5 -16.60 -20.58 -1.21
C SER A 5 -16.27 -19.25 -1.88
N PHE A 6 -15.80 -19.34 -3.12
CA PHE A 6 -15.49 -18.20 -3.96
C PHE A 6 -16.07 -18.43 -5.36
N TYR A 7 -16.59 -17.41 -5.99
CA TYR A 7 -17.03 -17.46 -7.38
C TYR A 7 -16.63 -16.18 -8.12
N LEU A 8 -16.47 -16.29 -9.43
CA LEU A 8 -16.13 -15.21 -10.33
C LEU A 8 -17.06 -15.24 -11.54
N SER A 9 -17.69 -14.12 -11.85
CA SER A 9 -18.57 -13.94 -13.02
C SER A 9 -17.84 -13.19 -14.15
N ASP A 10 -18.36 -13.24 -15.36
CA ASP A 10 -17.71 -12.68 -16.57
C ASP A 10 -17.38 -11.20 -16.51
N LYS A 11 -18.04 -10.42 -15.63
CA LYS A 11 -17.81 -8.97 -15.50
C LYS A 11 -17.20 -8.58 -14.17
N ASP A 12 -16.81 -9.56 -13.37
CA ASP A 12 -16.30 -9.30 -12.03
C ASP A 12 -14.86 -8.76 -12.10
N LYS A 13 -14.65 -7.67 -11.38
CA LYS A 13 -13.32 -7.14 -11.05
C LYS A 13 -13.18 -7.18 -9.53
N VAL A 14 -12.62 -8.26 -9.03
CA VAL A 14 -12.59 -8.57 -7.60
C VAL A 14 -11.27 -8.13 -6.98
N GLY A 15 -11.35 -7.27 -5.97
CA GLY A 15 -10.23 -6.97 -5.08
C GLY A 15 -10.19 -7.94 -3.89
N VAL A 16 -9.09 -8.63 -3.69
CA VAL A 16 -8.88 -9.52 -2.53
C VAL A 16 -8.05 -8.80 -1.48
N ILE A 17 -8.61 -8.63 -0.30
CA ILE A 17 -7.99 -7.93 0.82
C ILE A 17 -7.94 -8.80 2.08
N GLY A 18 -7.13 -8.41 3.04
CA GLY A 18 -6.94 -9.10 4.32
C GLY A 18 -5.56 -8.83 4.90
N ILE A 19 -5.36 -9.19 6.16
CA ILE A 19 -4.09 -9.03 6.87
C ILE A 19 -3.00 -9.86 6.17
N ASN A 20 -1.74 -9.43 6.26
CA ASN A 20 -0.63 -10.20 5.71
C ASN A 20 -0.51 -11.56 6.42
N GLY A 21 -0.23 -12.62 5.66
CA GLY A 21 -0.17 -13.98 6.17
C GLY A 21 -1.52 -14.73 6.20
N THR A 22 -2.64 -14.12 5.85
CA THR A 22 -3.96 -14.80 5.82
C THR A 22 -4.19 -15.72 4.64
N GLY A 23 -3.21 -15.84 3.72
CA GLY A 23 -3.29 -16.75 2.57
C GLY A 23 -3.81 -16.14 1.28
N LYS A 24 -3.85 -14.80 1.14
CA LYS A 24 -4.31 -14.12 -0.10
C LYS A 24 -3.65 -14.67 -1.35
N SER A 25 -2.31 -14.64 -1.42
CA SER A 25 -1.54 -15.15 -2.57
C SER A 25 -1.68 -16.66 -2.75
N THR A 26 -1.84 -17.43 -1.66
CA THR A 26 -2.14 -18.87 -1.74
C THR A 26 -3.48 -19.11 -2.43
N LEU A 27 -4.53 -18.34 -2.10
CA LEU A 27 -5.83 -18.42 -2.77
C LEU A 27 -5.69 -18.18 -4.29
N LEU A 28 -4.96 -17.10 -4.67
CA LEU A 28 -4.75 -16.81 -6.10
C LEU A 28 -3.95 -17.90 -6.81
N LYS A 29 -2.94 -18.48 -6.17
CA LYS A 29 -2.16 -19.59 -6.73
C LYS A 29 -3.01 -20.85 -6.90
N ILE A 30 -3.90 -21.16 -5.96
CA ILE A 30 -4.84 -22.28 -6.06
C ILE A 30 -5.79 -22.07 -7.24
N ILE A 31 -6.40 -20.88 -7.37
CA ILE A 31 -7.28 -20.54 -8.51
C ILE A 31 -6.51 -20.60 -9.83
N ALA A 32 -5.25 -20.13 -9.86
CA ALA A 32 -4.39 -20.19 -11.05
C ALA A 32 -3.82 -21.60 -11.37
N GLY A 33 -4.13 -22.62 -10.56
CA GLY A 33 -3.61 -23.98 -10.72
C GLY A 33 -2.10 -24.11 -10.47
N LYS A 34 -1.49 -23.16 -9.74
CA LYS A 34 -0.06 -23.14 -9.40
C LYS A 34 0.24 -23.81 -8.06
N GLU A 35 -0.78 -23.99 -7.23
CA GLU A 35 -0.68 -24.62 -5.91
C GLU A 35 -1.90 -25.54 -5.71
N THR A 36 -1.74 -26.65 -4.99
CA THR A 36 -2.81 -27.60 -4.70
C THR A 36 -3.36 -27.32 -3.29
N ALA A 37 -4.67 -27.32 -3.16
CA ALA A 37 -5.33 -27.28 -1.86
C ALA A 37 -5.44 -28.69 -1.26
N ASP A 38 -5.47 -28.80 0.07
CA ASP A 38 -5.68 -30.09 0.77
C ASP A 38 -7.04 -30.72 0.39
N ARG A 39 -8.06 -29.88 0.28
CA ARG A 39 -9.39 -30.23 -0.22
C ARG A 39 -9.98 -29.01 -0.94
N ALA A 40 -10.35 -29.16 -2.20
CA ALA A 40 -11.06 -28.12 -2.95
C ALA A 40 -11.82 -28.74 -4.13
N ASP A 41 -13.02 -28.25 -4.34
CA ASP A 41 -13.78 -28.48 -5.56
C ASP A 41 -13.69 -27.22 -6.42
N ILE A 42 -12.87 -27.27 -7.49
CA ILE A 42 -12.68 -26.14 -8.40
C ILE A 42 -13.46 -26.45 -9.68
N ILE A 43 -14.52 -25.70 -9.92
CA ILE A 43 -15.37 -25.81 -11.12
C ILE A 43 -15.01 -24.65 -12.05
N MET A 44 -14.46 -24.97 -13.22
CA MET A 44 -14.10 -23.98 -14.24
C MET A 44 -14.76 -24.34 -15.57
N GLN A 45 -14.98 -23.32 -16.40
CA GLN A 45 -15.37 -23.54 -17.77
C GLN A 45 -14.30 -24.35 -18.50
N ARG A 46 -14.74 -25.20 -19.45
CA ARG A 46 -13.82 -26.00 -20.25
C ARG A 46 -12.88 -25.10 -21.04
N ASP A 47 -11.58 -25.44 -21.05
CA ASP A 47 -10.52 -24.73 -21.79
C ASP A 47 -10.31 -23.27 -21.34
N LEU A 48 -10.70 -22.92 -20.11
CA LEU A 48 -10.49 -21.58 -19.54
C LEU A 48 -9.00 -21.28 -19.40
N ARG A 49 -8.56 -20.17 -20.01
CA ARG A 49 -7.17 -19.72 -19.96
C ARG A 49 -7.01 -18.62 -18.90
N ILE A 50 -6.04 -18.77 -18.00
CA ILE A 50 -5.76 -17.86 -16.91
C ILE A 50 -4.38 -17.22 -17.13
N ALA A 51 -4.31 -15.89 -17.14
CA ALA A 51 -3.05 -15.16 -17.04
C ALA A 51 -2.80 -14.74 -15.58
N TYR A 52 -1.66 -15.16 -15.03
CA TYR A 52 -1.31 -14.94 -13.62
C TYR A 52 -0.02 -14.12 -13.49
N LEU A 53 -0.11 -12.98 -12.80
CA LEU A 53 1.02 -12.18 -12.34
C LEU A 53 1.39 -12.60 -10.91
N PRO A 54 2.51 -13.26 -10.66
CA PRO A 54 2.94 -13.59 -9.30
C PRO A 54 3.53 -12.38 -8.57
N GLN A 55 3.56 -12.44 -7.25
CA GLN A 55 4.21 -11.42 -6.41
C GLN A 55 5.70 -11.28 -6.76
N ILE A 56 6.40 -12.39 -6.95
CA ILE A 56 7.80 -12.46 -7.40
C ILE A 56 7.84 -13.19 -8.74
N PRO A 57 8.08 -12.49 -9.86
CA PRO A 57 8.14 -13.11 -11.16
C PRO A 57 9.49 -13.77 -11.42
N GLU A 58 9.46 -14.91 -12.10
CA GLU A 58 10.63 -15.64 -12.56
C GLU A 58 10.85 -15.43 -14.04
N PHE A 59 12.11 -15.32 -14.44
CA PHE A 59 12.55 -15.18 -15.82
C PHE A 59 13.77 -16.05 -16.07
N ALA A 60 13.93 -16.50 -17.31
CA ALA A 60 15.19 -17.11 -17.73
C ALA A 60 16.28 -16.03 -17.88
N ASP A 61 17.50 -16.35 -17.51
CA ASP A 61 18.65 -15.43 -17.58
C ASP A 61 18.96 -14.94 -19.00
N THR A 62 18.50 -15.67 -20.02
CA THR A 62 18.66 -15.31 -21.43
C THR A 62 17.65 -14.25 -21.92
N HIS A 63 16.66 -13.90 -21.11
CA HIS A 63 15.66 -12.91 -21.51
C HIS A 63 16.23 -11.48 -21.48
N THR A 64 15.79 -10.69 -22.45
CA THR A 64 15.92 -9.23 -22.44
C THR A 64 14.62 -8.58 -21.94
N THR A 65 14.63 -7.26 -21.74
CA THR A 65 13.45 -6.49 -21.38
C THR A 65 12.28 -6.75 -22.33
N LEU A 66 12.51 -6.78 -23.64
CA LEU A 66 11.46 -7.03 -24.63
C LEU A 66 11.04 -8.49 -24.65
N SER A 67 11.98 -9.44 -24.75
CA SER A 67 11.62 -10.86 -24.81
C SER A 67 10.94 -11.35 -23.54
N GLY A 68 11.29 -10.80 -22.38
CA GLY A 68 10.62 -11.08 -21.10
C GLY A 68 9.21 -10.53 -21.01
N ALA A 69 8.88 -9.49 -21.78
CA ALA A 69 7.54 -8.90 -21.84
C ALA A 69 6.58 -9.62 -22.79
N LEU A 70 7.11 -10.48 -23.67
CA LEU A 70 6.27 -11.23 -24.60
C LEU A 70 5.67 -12.47 -23.91
N PRO A 71 4.42 -12.82 -24.21
CA PRO A 71 3.79 -14.02 -23.68
C PRO A 71 4.51 -15.31 -24.14
N LEU A 72 4.51 -16.32 -23.28
CA LEU A 72 5.19 -17.60 -23.51
C LEU A 72 4.23 -18.70 -24.02
N THR A 73 3.25 -18.36 -24.84
CA THR A 73 2.31 -19.33 -25.43
C THR A 73 2.79 -19.77 -26.80
N GLU A 74 2.53 -21.05 -27.19
CA GLU A 74 2.92 -21.57 -28.49
C GLU A 74 2.37 -20.74 -29.65
N GLU A 75 1.11 -20.25 -29.54
CA GLU A 75 0.46 -19.38 -30.54
C GLU A 75 1.22 -18.06 -30.80
N ILE A 76 1.93 -17.56 -29.79
CA ILE A 76 2.67 -16.28 -29.87
C ILE A 76 4.13 -16.52 -30.26
N SER A 77 4.68 -17.67 -29.90
CA SER A 77 6.02 -18.07 -30.31
C SER A 77 6.15 -18.19 -31.84
N ASP A 78 5.04 -18.48 -32.51
CA ASP A 78 4.99 -18.57 -33.97
C ASP A 78 4.86 -17.20 -34.69
N GLN A 79 4.30 -16.17 -34.01
CA GLN A 79 4.11 -14.83 -34.55
C GLN A 79 4.37 -13.73 -33.51
N PRO A 80 5.57 -13.63 -32.93
CA PRO A 80 5.87 -12.64 -31.90
C PRO A 80 5.78 -11.20 -32.42
N GLU A 81 5.95 -10.99 -33.74
CA GLU A 81 5.95 -9.67 -34.39
C GLU A 81 4.64 -8.91 -34.17
N ASN A 82 3.51 -9.60 -34.02
CA ASN A 82 2.21 -8.99 -33.80
C ASN A 82 2.09 -8.33 -32.42
N TYR A 83 2.85 -8.78 -31.43
CA TYR A 83 2.82 -8.31 -30.04
C TYR A 83 3.93 -7.29 -29.71
N ILE A 84 5.01 -7.25 -30.50
CA ILE A 84 6.16 -6.37 -30.27
C ILE A 84 5.77 -4.87 -30.18
N PRO A 85 4.94 -4.30 -31.09
CA PRO A 85 4.58 -2.89 -31.00
C PRO A 85 3.82 -2.56 -29.71
N GLN A 86 2.89 -3.43 -29.31
CA GLN A 86 2.09 -3.24 -28.11
C GLN A 86 2.96 -3.44 -26.86
N ALA A 87 3.84 -4.44 -26.83
CA ALA A 87 4.81 -4.64 -25.75
C ALA A 87 5.72 -3.43 -25.55
N LYS A 88 6.28 -2.88 -26.63
CA LYS A 88 7.11 -1.66 -26.58
C LYS A 88 6.34 -0.45 -26.07
N SER A 89 5.10 -0.27 -26.51
CA SER A 89 4.23 0.81 -26.02
C SER A 89 3.99 0.70 -24.51
N MET A 90 3.62 -0.49 -24.01
CA MET A 90 3.38 -0.72 -22.57
C MET A 90 4.68 -0.58 -21.76
N LEU A 91 5.80 -1.14 -22.25
CA LEU A 91 7.10 -0.98 -21.60
C LEU A 91 7.52 0.49 -21.51
N HIS A 92 7.28 1.27 -22.54
CA HIS A 92 7.56 2.72 -22.53
C HIS A 92 6.73 3.44 -21.46
N GLN A 93 5.44 3.13 -21.34
CA GLN A 93 4.58 3.69 -20.28
C GLN A 93 5.07 3.30 -18.87
N LEU A 94 5.70 2.14 -18.73
CA LEU A 94 6.30 1.65 -17.50
C LEU A 94 7.77 2.06 -17.31
N GLY A 95 8.24 3.07 -18.08
CA GLY A 95 9.54 3.72 -17.89
C GLY A 95 10.74 2.97 -18.51
N PHE A 96 10.51 2.02 -19.43
CA PHE A 96 11.60 1.35 -20.14
C PHE A 96 11.90 2.04 -21.46
N THR A 97 13.15 2.45 -21.64
CA THR A 97 13.67 3.05 -22.89
C THR A 97 14.61 2.10 -23.65
N ARG A 98 15.20 1.14 -22.94
CA ARG A 98 16.12 0.13 -23.50
C ARG A 98 15.45 -1.24 -23.48
N TYR A 99 15.19 -1.79 -24.66
CA TYR A 99 14.46 -3.04 -24.84
C TYR A 99 15.36 -4.28 -24.93
N ASP A 100 16.64 -4.07 -25.18
CA ASP A 100 17.70 -5.07 -25.32
C ASP A 100 18.44 -5.37 -24.01
N GLN A 101 18.16 -4.63 -22.93
CA GLN A 101 18.81 -4.82 -21.65
C GLN A 101 18.51 -6.19 -21.05
N PRO A 102 19.55 -6.95 -20.59
CA PRO A 102 19.35 -8.23 -19.94
C PRO A 102 18.52 -8.13 -18.65
N ILE A 103 17.62 -9.11 -18.42
CA ILE A 103 16.76 -9.11 -17.22
C ILE A 103 17.59 -9.25 -15.93
N THR A 104 18.74 -9.87 -16.00
CA THR A 104 19.65 -10.07 -14.85
C THR A 104 20.17 -8.74 -14.27
N GLU A 105 20.27 -7.71 -15.09
CA GLU A 105 20.72 -6.36 -14.67
C GLU A 105 19.60 -5.53 -14.06
N LEU A 106 18.35 -6.01 -14.11
CA LEU A 106 17.19 -5.25 -13.68
C LEU A 106 16.86 -5.49 -12.20
N SER A 107 16.39 -4.43 -11.53
CA SER A 107 15.89 -4.52 -10.17
C SER A 107 14.62 -5.39 -10.07
N GLY A 108 14.29 -5.87 -8.87
CA GLY A 108 13.06 -6.63 -8.62
C GLY A 108 11.80 -5.91 -9.09
N GLY A 109 11.70 -4.61 -8.83
CA GLY A 109 10.58 -3.77 -9.28
C GLY A 109 10.51 -3.63 -10.81
N GLN A 110 11.65 -3.51 -11.49
CA GLN A 110 11.69 -3.50 -12.95
C GLN A 110 11.26 -4.83 -13.54
N ARG A 111 11.73 -5.96 -12.98
CA ARG A 111 11.28 -7.30 -13.36
C ARG A 111 9.77 -7.49 -13.17
N LYS A 112 9.21 -6.98 -12.07
CA LYS A 112 7.77 -7.01 -11.82
C LYS A 112 6.98 -6.27 -12.90
N ARG A 113 7.44 -5.10 -13.33
CA ARG A 113 6.81 -4.32 -14.40
C ARG A 113 6.84 -5.05 -15.75
N ILE A 114 7.94 -5.74 -16.09
CA ILE A 114 8.01 -6.57 -17.30
C ILE A 114 7.01 -7.74 -17.22
N ALA A 115 6.92 -8.41 -16.07
CA ALA A 115 5.96 -9.48 -15.86
C ALA A 115 4.51 -9.00 -15.99
N LEU A 116 4.23 -7.79 -15.52
CA LEU A 116 2.91 -7.15 -15.68
C LEU A 116 2.56 -6.98 -17.16
N VAL A 117 3.47 -6.44 -17.98
CA VAL A 117 3.28 -6.33 -19.44
C VAL A 117 3.02 -7.69 -20.06
N ARG A 118 3.83 -8.70 -19.73
CA ARG A 118 3.64 -10.07 -20.20
C ARG A 118 2.25 -10.60 -19.87
N THR A 119 1.80 -10.41 -18.62
CA THR A 119 0.50 -10.90 -18.16
C THR A 119 -0.66 -10.20 -18.88
N LEU A 120 -0.59 -8.88 -19.07
CA LEU A 120 -1.62 -8.12 -19.79
C LEU A 120 -1.72 -8.50 -21.26
N LEU A 121 -0.59 -8.81 -21.91
CA LEU A 121 -0.51 -9.23 -23.31
C LEU A 121 -0.89 -10.70 -23.52
N THR A 122 -0.86 -11.53 -22.48
CA THR A 122 -1.18 -12.95 -22.58
C THR A 122 -2.66 -13.13 -22.95
N PRO A 123 -2.99 -13.82 -24.06
CA PRO A 123 -4.35 -14.19 -24.37
C PRO A 123 -4.93 -15.11 -23.29
N ALA A 124 -5.89 -14.61 -22.56
CA ALA A 124 -6.52 -15.29 -21.44
C ALA A 124 -7.96 -14.84 -21.27
N ASP A 125 -8.76 -15.69 -20.64
CA ASP A 125 -10.16 -15.42 -20.35
C ASP A 125 -10.33 -14.80 -18.98
N VAL A 126 -9.35 -14.98 -18.07
CA VAL A 126 -9.32 -14.42 -16.72
C VAL A 126 -7.92 -13.85 -16.41
N LEU A 127 -7.88 -12.70 -15.78
CA LEU A 127 -6.66 -12.09 -15.24
C LEU A 127 -6.59 -12.27 -13.72
N ILE A 128 -5.43 -12.72 -13.24
CA ILE A 128 -5.12 -12.80 -11.81
C ILE A 128 -3.85 -12.00 -11.55
N LEU A 129 -3.93 -10.97 -10.71
CA LEU A 129 -2.83 -10.05 -10.44
C LEU A 129 -2.49 -10.02 -8.94
N ASP A 130 -1.26 -10.41 -8.59
CA ASP A 130 -0.78 -10.37 -7.20
C ASP A 130 0.11 -9.13 -6.99
N GLU A 131 -0.43 -8.12 -6.29
CA GLU A 131 0.19 -6.82 -5.99
C GLU A 131 0.71 -6.09 -7.25
N PRO A 132 -0.13 -5.81 -8.26
CA PRO A 132 0.31 -5.20 -9.51
C PRO A 132 0.77 -3.74 -9.36
N THR A 133 0.35 -3.04 -8.31
CA THR A 133 0.66 -1.62 -8.06
C THR A 133 1.99 -1.41 -7.35
N ASN A 134 2.58 -2.44 -6.74
CA ASN A 134 3.85 -2.32 -6.04
C ASN A 134 4.99 -1.91 -6.99
N HIS A 135 5.81 -0.97 -6.54
CA HIS A 135 6.93 -0.39 -7.28
C HIS A 135 6.55 0.45 -8.52
N LEU A 136 5.29 0.82 -8.66
CA LEU A 136 4.84 1.79 -9.66
C LEU A 136 4.88 3.20 -9.06
N ASP A 137 5.34 4.17 -9.83
CA ASP A 137 5.12 5.57 -9.49
C ASP A 137 3.70 6.02 -9.88
N SER A 138 3.31 7.22 -9.47
CA SER A 138 1.94 7.71 -9.66
C SER A 138 1.48 7.72 -11.12
N ALA A 139 2.40 8.02 -12.07
CA ALA A 139 2.06 8.05 -13.51
C ALA A 139 1.84 6.63 -14.05
N MET A 140 2.69 5.69 -13.65
CA MET A 140 2.55 4.27 -14.03
C MET A 140 1.29 3.65 -13.41
N ALA A 141 0.98 3.98 -12.15
CA ALA A 141 -0.23 3.51 -11.49
C ALA A 141 -1.49 4.04 -12.18
N GLU A 142 -1.52 5.31 -12.59
CA GLU A 142 -2.62 5.89 -13.35
C GLU A 142 -2.81 5.23 -14.71
N TRP A 143 -1.71 4.94 -15.41
CA TRP A 143 -1.78 4.20 -16.68
C TRP A 143 -2.36 2.79 -16.48
N LEU A 144 -1.92 2.08 -15.43
CA LEU A 144 -2.42 0.74 -15.13
C LEU A 144 -3.90 0.78 -14.75
N GLU A 145 -4.32 1.76 -13.95
CA GLU A 145 -5.72 1.98 -13.59
C GLU A 145 -6.59 2.14 -14.84
N LYS A 146 -6.21 3.04 -15.76
CA LYS A 146 -6.93 3.24 -17.03
C LYS A 146 -7.00 1.96 -17.85
N THR A 147 -5.90 1.21 -17.90
CA THR A 147 -5.81 -0.06 -18.63
C THR A 147 -6.75 -1.10 -18.04
N LEU A 148 -6.73 -1.32 -16.72
CA LEU A 148 -7.58 -2.31 -16.07
C LEU A 148 -9.05 -1.91 -15.98
N ARG A 149 -9.36 -0.61 -15.96
CA ARG A 149 -10.75 -0.12 -16.09
C ARG A 149 -11.35 -0.41 -17.46
N ALA A 150 -10.54 -0.28 -18.51
CA ALA A 150 -10.94 -0.59 -19.88
C ALA A 150 -10.94 -2.09 -20.20
N GLU A 151 -10.33 -2.91 -19.34
CA GLU A 151 -10.27 -4.37 -19.52
C GLU A 151 -11.66 -5.00 -19.39
N SER A 152 -12.00 -5.84 -20.37
CA SER A 152 -13.29 -6.54 -20.44
C SER A 152 -13.26 -7.91 -19.76
N ARG A 153 -12.08 -8.50 -19.61
CA ARG A 153 -11.91 -9.81 -18.96
C ARG A 153 -12.18 -9.71 -17.46
N PRO A 154 -12.78 -10.73 -16.84
CA PRO A 154 -12.86 -10.83 -15.39
C PRO A 154 -11.46 -10.77 -14.77
N LEU A 155 -11.37 -10.08 -13.64
CA LEU A 155 -10.13 -9.76 -12.96
C LEU A 155 -10.22 -10.14 -11.49
N ILE A 156 -9.21 -10.82 -10.98
CA ILE A 156 -8.98 -10.98 -9.54
C ILE A 156 -7.63 -10.32 -9.22
N MET A 157 -7.60 -9.41 -8.24
CA MET A 157 -6.35 -8.81 -7.84
C MET A 157 -6.20 -8.69 -6.33
N ILE A 158 -4.97 -8.87 -5.85
CA ILE A 158 -4.56 -8.45 -4.51
C ILE A 158 -3.88 -7.11 -4.67
N THR A 159 -4.30 -6.11 -3.91
CA THR A 159 -3.57 -4.85 -3.79
C THR A 159 -3.88 -4.19 -2.45
N HIS A 160 -2.92 -3.42 -1.96
CA HIS A 160 -3.08 -2.59 -0.76
C HIS A 160 -3.35 -1.12 -1.11
N ASP A 161 -3.33 -0.78 -2.40
CA ASP A 161 -3.71 0.54 -2.90
C ASP A 161 -5.24 0.71 -2.88
N ARG A 162 -5.72 1.45 -1.89
CA ARG A 162 -7.16 1.69 -1.65
C ARG A 162 -7.82 2.47 -2.78
N TYR A 163 -7.10 3.45 -3.35
CA TYR A 163 -7.60 4.22 -4.48
C TYR A 163 -7.80 3.33 -5.71
N PHE A 164 -6.86 2.42 -5.94
CA PHE A 164 -6.94 1.47 -7.03
C PHE A 164 -8.09 0.48 -6.84
N LEU A 165 -8.29 -0.01 -5.61
CA LEU A 165 -9.46 -0.82 -5.26
C LEU A 165 -10.76 -0.09 -5.53
N ASP A 166 -10.86 1.18 -5.15
CA ASP A 166 -12.08 1.96 -5.32
C ASP A 166 -12.40 2.24 -6.80
N SER A 167 -11.38 2.48 -7.62
CA SER A 167 -11.53 2.89 -9.02
C SER A 167 -11.70 1.73 -10.01
N VAL A 168 -11.11 0.56 -9.72
CA VAL A 168 -11.05 -0.58 -10.66
C VAL A 168 -12.01 -1.70 -10.29
N THR A 169 -12.24 -1.96 -8.98
CA THR A 169 -13.04 -3.12 -8.57
C THR A 169 -14.53 -2.82 -8.46
N ASN A 170 -15.35 -3.84 -8.74
CA ASN A 170 -16.79 -3.82 -8.51
C ASN A 170 -17.25 -4.81 -7.43
N ALA A 171 -16.32 -5.61 -6.92
CA ALA A 171 -16.53 -6.47 -5.76
C ALA A 171 -15.26 -6.57 -4.93
N ILE A 172 -15.39 -6.69 -3.62
CA ILE A 172 -14.29 -6.91 -2.70
C ILE A 172 -14.51 -8.22 -1.94
N VAL A 173 -13.45 -9.01 -1.82
CA VAL A 173 -13.42 -10.24 -1.03
C VAL A 173 -12.41 -10.05 0.10
N GLU A 174 -12.91 -10.03 1.32
CA GLU A 174 -12.09 -9.96 2.51
C GLU A 174 -11.80 -11.36 3.05
N ILE A 175 -10.51 -11.63 3.33
CA ILE A 175 -10.08 -12.81 4.07
C ILE A 175 -9.85 -12.39 5.52
N ASP A 176 -10.73 -12.83 6.41
CA ASP A 176 -10.68 -12.53 7.83
C ASP A 176 -10.92 -13.81 8.65
N LYS A 177 -9.98 -14.14 9.55
CA LYS A 177 -10.08 -15.29 10.47
C LYS A 177 -10.45 -16.59 9.76
N SER A 178 -9.73 -16.92 8.69
CA SER A 178 -9.91 -18.10 7.82
C SER A 178 -11.23 -18.17 7.05
N LYS A 179 -12.05 -17.12 7.07
CA LYS A 179 -13.32 -17.00 6.33
C LYS A 179 -13.21 -16.01 5.20
N LEU A 180 -14.06 -16.16 4.19
CA LEU A 180 -14.23 -15.23 3.09
C LEU A 180 -15.54 -14.44 3.25
N TYR A 181 -15.44 -13.13 3.09
CA TYR A 181 -16.60 -12.22 3.07
C TYR A 181 -16.59 -11.46 1.76
N ARG A 182 -17.65 -11.61 0.97
CA ARG A 182 -17.79 -10.90 -0.30
C ARG A 182 -18.70 -9.69 -0.15
N TYR A 183 -18.28 -8.57 -0.70
CA TYR A 183 -19.01 -7.30 -0.74
C TYR A 183 -19.17 -6.87 -2.19
N GLU A 184 -20.42 -6.70 -2.64
CA GLU A 184 -20.76 -6.28 -4.00
C GLU A 184 -20.70 -4.76 -4.11
N GLY A 185 -19.51 -4.21 -4.32
CA GLY A 185 -19.25 -2.78 -4.41
C GLY A 185 -17.75 -2.45 -4.39
N ASN A 186 -17.46 -1.16 -4.37
CA ASN A 186 -16.10 -0.64 -4.29
C ASN A 186 -15.55 -0.62 -2.86
N TYR A 187 -14.37 -0.03 -2.67
CA TYR A 187 -13.69 0.00 -1.37
C TYR A 187 -14.48 0.79 -0.30
N LEU A 188 -15.15 1.88 -0.66
CA LEU A 188 -15.99 2.65 0.27
C LEU A 188 -17.19 1.82 0.75
N TYR A 189 -17.86 1.14 -0.16
CA TYR A 189 -18.96 0.22 0.18
C TYR A 189 -18.50 -0.88 1.16
N TYR A 190 -17.33 -1.45 0.90
CA TYR A 190 -16.72 -2.44 1.79
C TYR A 190 -16.52 -1.88 3.22
N LEU A 191 -15.96 -0.67 3.35
CA LEU A 191 -15.70 -0.06 4.68
C LEU A 191 -16.99 0.09 5.50
N GLU A 192 -18.05 0.60 4.89
CA GLU A 192 -19.35 0.79 5.55
C GLU A 192 -19.94 -0.54 6.01
N HIS A 193 -19.94 -1.54 5.14
CA HIS A 193 -20.55 -2.84 5.43
C HIS A 193 -19.69 -3.68 6.39
N LYS A 194 -18.38 -3.55 6.36
CA LYS A 194 -17.49 -4.15 7.36
C LYS A 194 -17.77 -3.58 8.74
N ALA A 195 -17.85 -2.26 8.89
CA ALA A 195 -18.16 -1.62 10.16
C ALA A 195 -19.50 -2.10 10.71
N MET A 196 -20.53 -2.20 9.86
CA MET A 196 -21.85 -2.72 10.24
C MET A 196 -21.79 -4.20 10.68
N ARG A 197 -21.05 -5.05 9.93
CA ARG A 197 -20.84 -6.46 10.30
C ARG A 197 -20.18 -6.59 11.66
N GLU A 198 -19.15 -5.83 11.93
CA GLU A 198 -18.43 -5.87 13.21
C GLU A 198 -19.30 -5.37 14.36
N GLU A 199 -20.09 -4.32 14.15
CA GLU A 199 -21.03 -3.82 15.15
C GLU A 199 -22.08 -4.87 15.52
N ILE A 200 -22.68 -5.54 14.52
CA ILE A 200 -23.63 -6.64 14.72
C ILE A 200 -22.95 -7.79 15.48
N ALA A 201 -21.73 -8.16 15.12
CA ALA A 201 -20.99 -9.21 15.81
C ALA A 201 -20.71 -8.86 17.29
N ARG A 202 -20.29 -7.61 17.56
CA ARG A 202 -20.08 -7.09 18.94
C ARG A 202 -21.40 -7.06 19.74
N ALA A 203 -22.50 -6.65 19.12
CA ALA A 203 -23.81 -6.64 19.76
C ALA A 203 -24.30 -8.05 20.09
N THR A 204 -24.11 -9.00 19.17
CA THR A 204 -24.47 -10.42 19.35
C THR A 204 -23.63 -11.04 20.46
N GLU A 205 -22.33 -10.77 20.53
CA GLU A 205 -21.46 -11.27 21.57
C GLU A 205 -21.82 -10.70 22.96
N ARG A 206 -22.07 -9.40 23.04
CA ARG A 206 -22.58 -8.77 24.29
C ARG A 206 -23.86 -9.44 24.78
N LYS A 207 -24.79 -9.74 23.85
CA LYS A 207 -26.03 -10.46 24.16
C LYS A 207 -25.74 -11.90 24.64
N ARG A 208 -24.84 -12.63 23.96
CA ARG A 208 -24.41 -13.98 24.34
C ARG A 208 -23.82 -14.00 25.76
N GLN A 209 -22.88 -13.08 26.05
CA GLN A 209 -22.25 -12.97 27.37
C GLN A 209 -23.27 -12.62 28.48
N SER A 210 -24.24 -11.76 28.17
CA SER A 210 -25.33 -11.45 29.13
C SER A 210 -26.17 -12.68 29.46
N ILE A 211 -26.52 -13.48 28.45
CA ILE A 211 -27.25 -14.73 28.65
C ILE A 211 -26.42 -15.74 29.45
N LEU A 212 -25.15 -15.94 29.07
CA LEU A 212 -24.22 -16.82 29.78
C LEU A 212 -24.09 -16.45 31.25
N ARG A 213 -24.01 -15.15 31.59
CA ARG A 213 -23.95 -14.66 32.97
C ARG A 213 -25.19 -15.06 33.76
N VAL A 214 -26.37 -14.90 33.16
CA VAL A 214 -27.64 -15.32 33.79
C VAL A 214 -27.68 -16.82 34.00
N GLU A 215 -27.29 -17.62 33.01
CA GLU A 215 -27.28 -19.09 33.08
C GLU A 215 -26.28 -19.60 34.12
N ILE A 216 -25.07 -18.95 34.24
CA ILE A 216 -24.06 -19.26 35.27
C ILE A 216 -24.62 -18.96 36.68
N GLU A 217 -25.26 -17.81 36.88
CA GLU A 217 -25.88 -17.49 38.17
C GLU A 217 -27.01 -18.46 38.52
N TRP A 218 -27.78 -18.86 37.55
CA TRP A 218 -28.84 -19.85 37.74
C TRP A 218 -28.22 -21.22 38.18
N MET A 219 -27.13 -21.67 37.54
CA MET A 219 -26.44 -22.89 37.92
C MET A 219 -25.79 -22.79 39.32
N LYS A 220 -25.23 -21.65 39.69
CA LYS A 220 -24.63 -21.43 41.04
C LYS A 220 -25.63 -21.46 42.14
N ARG A 221 -26.90 -21.09 41.94
CA ARG A 221 -28.00 -21.12 42.93
C ARG A 221 -28.47 -22.53 43.24
N GLY A 222 -27.86 -23.57 42.67
CA GLY A 222 -28.14 -24.96 42.98
C GLY A 222 -29.58 -25.36 42.56
N ALA A 223 -29.75 -25.62 41.27
CA ALA A 223 -31.01 -26.18 40.79
C ALA A 223 -31.29 -27.50 41.46
N ARG A 224 -32.27 -27.53 42.37
CA ARG A 224 -32.71 -28.76 43.02
C ARG A 224 -33.36 -29.64 41.92
N ALA A 225 -32.57 -30.66 41.57
CA ALA A 225 -32.84 -31.96 40.94
C ALA A 225 -34.00 -32.18 39.97
N ARG A 226 -33.66 -32.74 38.80
CA ARG A 226 -34.40 -33.76 38.02
C ARG A 226 -35.61 -33.31 37.20
N SER A 227 -35.63 -32.12 36.61
CA SER A 227 -36.71 -31.81 35.63
C SER A 227 -36.15 -31.72 34.20
N THR A 228 -36.96 -32.03 33.21
CA THR A 228 -36.66 -31.88 31.76
C THR A 228 -36.20 -30.45 31.42
N LYS A 229 -36.73 -29.43 32.14
CA LYS A 229 -36.35 -28.03 32.02
C LYS A 229 -34.86 -27.77 32.37
N GLN A 230 -34.30 -28.51 33.37
CA GLN A 230 -32.93 -28.38 33.76
C GLN A 230 -31.97 -28.90 32.69
N LYS A 231 -32.29 -30.03 32.04
CA LYS A 231 -31.50 -30.55 30.92
C LYS A 231 -31.46 -29.56 29.74
N ALA A 232 -32.57 -28.91 29.46
CA ALA A 232 -32.66 -27.91 28.42
C ALA A 232 -31.80 -26.64 28.72
N HIS A 233 -31.76 -26.19 29.99
CA HIS A 233 -30.91 -25.08 30.42
C HIS A 233 -29.42 -25.43 30.36
N ILE A 234 -29.03 -26.62 30.77
CA ILE A 234 -27.63 -27.09 30.69
C ILE A 234 -27.22 -27.19 29.23
N ALA A 235 -28.02 -27.84 28.37
CA ALA A 235 -27.72 -27.95 26.96
C ALA A 235 -27.63 -26.58 26.27
N ARG A 236 -28.46 -25.62 26.64
CA ARG A 236 -28.38 -24.23 26.14
C ARG A 236 -27.10 -23.50 26.61
N TYR A 237 -26.73 -23.68 27.87
CA TYR A 237 -25.50 -23.13 28.40
C TYR A 237 -24.26 -23.71 27.68
N GLU A 238 -24.22 -25.05 27.54
CA GLU A 238 -23.12 -25.74 26.84
C GLU A 238 -23.05 -25.26 25.36
N ALA A 239 -24.16 -25.20 24.67
CA ALA A 239 -24.21 -24.70 23.31
C ALA A 239 -23.72 -23.24 23.20
N LEU A 240 -24.12 -22.35 24.14
CA LEU A 240 -23.67 -20.97 24.16
C LEU A 240 -22.22 -20.80 24.61
N ARG A 241 -21.74 -21.67 25.52
CA ARG A 241 -20.34 -21.67 25.99
C ARG A 241 -19.40 -22.14 24.88
N ASP A 242 -19.78 -23.19 24.18
CA ASP A 242 -18.94 -23.84 23.15
C ASP A 242 -19.00 -23.11 21.81
N MET A 243 -19.83 -22.06 21.68
CA MET A 243 -19.73 -21.12 20.58
C MET A 243 -18.44 -20.30 20.70
N ASP A 244 -17.62 -20.30 19.65
CA ASP A 244 -16.44 -19.47 19.57
C ASP A 244 -16.82 -17.99 19.74
N ALA A 245 -16.16 -17.31 20.69
CA ALA A 245 -16.34 -15.88 20.84
C ALA A 245 -15.74 -15.18 19.62
N PRO A 246 -16.45 -14.24 18.98
CA PRO A 246 -15.82 -13.43 17.94
C PRO A 246 -14.63 -12.71 18.57
N VAL A 247 -13.47 -12.88 17.97
CA VAL A 247 -12.27 -12.12 18.36
C VAL A 247 -12.55 -10.67 17.99
N THR A 248 -12.88 -9.86 18.99
CA THR A 248 -13.07 -8.41 18.79
C THR A 248 -11.70 -7.76 18.76
N ASP A 249 -11.39 -7.12 17.67
CA ASP A 249 -10.28 -6.18 17.60
C ASP A 249 -10.72 -4.93 18.37
N ASP A 250 -10.28 -4.80 19.63
CA ASP A 250 -10.51 -3.58 20.39
C ASP A 250 -9.72 -2.46 19.71
N THR A 251 -10.43 -1.53 19.06
CA THR A 251 -9.86 -0.29 18.54
C THR A 251 -9.46 0.57 19.73
N VAL A 252 -8.24 0.42 20.19
CA VAL A 252 -7.66 1.30 21.21
C VAL A 252 -6.99 2.44 20.47
N THR A 253 -7.54 3.66 20.63
CA THR A 253 -6.92 4.89 20.15
C THR A 253 -5.50 5.00 20.69
N ILE A 254 -4.54 5.24 19.81
CA ILE A 254 -3.12 5.39 20.17
C ILE A 254 -2.87 6.89 20.30
N SER A 255 -2.80 7.41 21.52
CA SER A 255 -2.23 8.74 21.73
C SER A 255 -0.70 8.60 21.74
N SER A 256 -0.03 9.25 20.78
CA SER A 256 1.43 9.27 20.72
C SER A 256 1.98 10.45 21.50
N VAL A 257 3.06 10.26 22.25
CA VAL A 257 3.87 11.35 22.77
C VAL A 257 5.23 11.31 22.11
N SER A 258 5.50 12.31 21.30
CA SER A 258 6.86 12.56 20.82
C SER A 258 7.70 13.14 21.96
N SER A 259 8.98 12.82 21.98
CA SER A 259 9.93 13.52 22.85
C SER A 259 9.95 15.01 22.51
N ARG A 260 10.23 15.86 23.52
CA ARG A 260 10.16 17.32 23.36
C ARG A 260 11.11 17.79 22.26
N LEU A 261 10.56 18.35 21.17
CA LEU A 261 11.34 18.96 20.10
C LEU A 261 11.81 20.36 20.51
N GLY A 262 13.10 20.67 20.36
CA GLY A 262 13.69 21.95 20.65
C GLY A 262 13.29 23.05 19.67
N ARG A 263 13.94 24.21 19.75
CA ARG A 263 13.68 25.35 18.86
C ARG A 263 14.25 25.11 17.47
N THR A 264 15.47 24.54 17.39
CA THR A 264 16.10 24.13 16.14
C THR A 264 15.68 22.71 15.82
N THR A 265 15.17 22.50 14.61
CA THR A 265 14.69 21.22 14.10
C THR A 265 15.69 20.66 13.07
N ILE A 266 15.33 20.63 11.80
CA ILE A 266 16.20 20.32 10.67
C ILE A 266 16.17 21.53 9.72
N GLU A 267 17.33 22.00 9.32
CA GLU A 267 17.51 23.10 8.38
C GLU A 267 18.37 22.62 7.21
N LEU A 268 17.84 22.72 6.01
CA LEU A 268 18.53 22.45 4.75
C LEU A 268 18.86 23.79 4.11
N ASP A 269 20.11 24.06 3.85
CA ASP A 269 20.57 25.32 3.27
C ASP A 269 21.33 25.07 1.96
N HIS A 270 20.72 25.50 0.83
CA HIS A 270 21.27 25.43 -0.53
C HIS A 270 21.76 24.03 -0.95
N ILE A 271 21.01 22.98 -0.56
CA ILE A 271 21.37 21.59 -0.84
C ILE A 271 21.34 21.29 -2.34
N SER A 272 22.44 20.77 -2.84
CA SER A 272 22.53 20.25 -4.21
C SER A 272 23.18 18.88 -4.23
N LYS A 273 22.70 17.97 -5.07
CA LYS A 273 23.26 16.61 -5.25
C LYS A 273 23.08 16.14 -6.68
N ALA A 274 24.17 15.58 -7.23
CA ALA A 274 24.16 14.93 -8.54
C ALA A 274 24.93 13.61 -8.47
N TYR A 275 24.61 12.69 -9.36
CA TYR A 275 25.39 11.48 -9.60
C TYR A 275 25.69 11.40 -11.10
N GLU A 276 26.99 11.38 -11.45
CA GLU A 276 27.46 11.41 -12.83
C GLU A 276 26.77 12.54 -13.61
N ASP A 277 25.93 12.23 -14.60
CA ASP A 277 25.22 13.20 -15.43
C ASP A 277 23.80 13.52 -14.93
N ALA A 278 23.31 12.85 -13.85
CA ALA A 278 21.96 13.03 -13.32
C ALA A 278 21.94 14.01 -12.15
N VAL A 279 21.37 15.20 -12.35
CA VAL A 279 21.11 16.18 -11.28
C VAL A 279 19.85 15.74 -10.53
N LEU A 280 19.99 15.31 -9.27
CA LEU A 280 18.87 14.86 -8.43
C LEU A 280 18.19 16.01 -7.70
N MET A 281 18.94 16.99 -7.21
CA MET A 281 18.42 18.20 -6.57
C MET A 281 19.38 19.36 -6.75
N GLN A 282 18.81 20.55 -6.90
CA GLN A 282 19.57 21.77 -7.14
C GLN A 282 19.04 22.90 -6.25
N ASP A 283 19.92 23.46 -5.42
CA ASP A 283 19.68 24.68 -4.63
C ASP A 283 18.43 24.60 -3.73
N PHE A 284 18.21 23.46 -3.07
CA PHE A 284 17.04 23.27 -2.23
C PHE A 284 17.29 23.80 -0.81
N THR A 285 16.44 24.74 -0.37
CA THR A 285 16.50 25.33 0.97
C THR A 285 15.15 25.16 1.66
N TYR A 286 15.16 24.61 2.88
CA TYR A 286 13.97 24.46 3.70
C TYR A 286 14.29 24.31 5.18
N THR A 287 13.51 24.98 6.05
CA THR A 287 13.53 24.81 7.50
C THR A 287 12.28 24.10 7.96
N PHE A 288 12.44 22.89 8.50
CA PHE A 288 11.29 22.09 8.97
C PHE A 288 10.69 22.69 10.26
N LEU A 289 9.38 22.87 10.26
CA LEU A 289 8.62 23.35 11.41
C LEU A 289 8.13 22.18 12.28
N ARG A 290 7.81 22.47 13.56
CA ARG A 290 7.49 21.42 14.55
C ARG A 290 6.34 20.46 14.16
N ASP A 291 5.36 20.97 13.43
CA ASP A 291 4.15 20.23 13.08
C ASP A 291 4.08 19.92 11.58
N ASP A 292 5.23 19.99 10.89
CA ASP A 292 5.28 19.72 9.45
C ASP A 292 4.87 18.28 9.13
N ARG A 293 3.98 18.17 8.15
CA ARG A 293 3.50 16.93 7.54
C ARG A 293 3.81 17.01 6.05
N ILE A 294 4.95 16.47 5.64
CA ILE A 294 5.48 16.64 4.29
C ILE A 294 5.43 15.33 3.53
N GLY A 295 4.79 15.36 2.36
CA GLY A 295 4.83 14.29 1.38
C GLY A 295 5.84 14.61 0.28
N ILE A 296 6.70 13.65 -0.05
CA ILE A 296 7.65 13.76 -1.15
C ILE A 296 7.16 12.89 -2.28
N ILE A 297 6.94 13.51 -3.45
CA ILE A 297 6.45 12.82 -4.64
C ILE A 297 7.36 13.09 -5.84
N GLY A 298 7.30 12.22 -6.84
CA GLY A 298 8.05 12.35 -8.10
C GLY A 298 8.36 11.00 -8.73
N PRO A 299 8.89 10.97 -9.94
CA PRO A 299 9.23 9.74 -10.65
C PRO A 299 10.22 8.86 -9.88
N ASN A 300 10.24 7.58 -10.19
CA ASN A 300 11.24 6.68 -9.62
C ASN A 300 12.65 7.08 -10.07
N GLY A 301 13.60 7.09 -9.10
CA GLY A 301 15.00 7.46 -9.37
C GLY A 301 15.28 8.97 -9.41
N CYS A 302 14.29 9.86 -9.15
CA CYS A 302 14.50 11.32 -9.16
C CYS A 302 15.26 11.85 -7.93
N GLY A 303 15.55 11.02 -6.91
CA GLY A 303 16.35 11.45 -5.73
C GLY A 303 15.56 11.57 -4.43
N LYS A 304 14.32 11.09 -4.35
CA LYS A 304 13.47 11.13 -3.14
C LYS A 304 14.17 10.53 -1.91
N SER A 305 14.55 9.25 -1.99
CA SER A 305 15.26 8.56 -0.90
C SER A 305 16.64 9.14 -0.63
N THR A 306 17.29 9.72 -1.65
CA THR A 306 18.57 10.44 -1.49
C THR A 306 18.41 11.66 -0.59
N LEU A 307 17.31 12.42 -0.72
CA LEU A 307 17.01 13.55 0.17
C LEU A 307 16.84 13.08 1.62
N LEU A 308 16.12 11.98 1.86
CA LEU A 308 16.00 11.41 3.22
C LEU A 308 17.36 10.99 3.78
N LYS A 309 18.21 10.34 2.97
CA LYS A 309 19.56 9.92 3.38
C LYS A 309 20.48 11.11 3.63
N ILE A 310 20.30 12.24 2.94
CA ILE A 310 21.01 13.50 3.22
C ILE A 310 20.56 14.05 4.58
N ILE A 311 19.26 14.05 4.87
CA ILE A 311 18.71 14.47 6.18
C ILE A 311 19.23 13.57 7.31
N LEU A 312 19.41 12.28 7.06
CA LEU A 312 19.99 11.33 8.04
C LEU A 312 21.50 11.51 8.23
N GLY A 313 22.16 12.23 7.33
CA GLY A 313 23.62 12.36 7.32
C GLY A 313 24.36 11.14 6.76
N GLU A 314 23.64 10.19 6.14
CA GLU A 314 24.23 9.02 5.47
C GLU A 314 24.89 9.38 4.12
N ILE A 315 24.38 10.42 3.46
CA ILE A 315 24.92 10.95 2.21
C ILE A 315 25.24 12.42 2.41
N THR A 316 26.46 12.82 2.04
CA THR A 316 26.84 14.23 2.03
C THR A 316 26.33 14.92 0.77
N PRO A 317 25.70 16.10 0.86
CA PRO A 317 25.36 16.89 -0.31
C PRO A 317 26.65 17.39 -1.01
N ASP A 318 26.57 17.67 -2.31
CA ASP A 318 27.71 18.22 -3.07
C ASP A 318 27.89 19.71 -2.79
N LYS A 319 26.75 20.40 -2.48
CA LYS A 319 26.73 21.81 -2.02
C LYS A 319 25.69 21.97 -0.93
N GLY A 320 25.88 22.99 -0.11
CA GLY A 320 24.96 23.33 0.98
C GLY A 320 25.29 22.63 2.29
N THR A 321 24.48 22.87 3.30
CA THR A 321 24.65 22.32 4.64
C THR A 321 23.34 21.83 5.24
N VAL A 322 23.44 20.77 6.07
CA VAL A 322 22.33 20.24 6.86
C VAL A 322 22.61 20.51 8.32
N THR A 323 21.72 21.21 8.99
CA THR A 323 21.82 21.47 10.43
C THR A 323 20.71 20.72 11.16
N ILE A 324 21.08 19.87 12.12
CA ILE A 324 20.17 19.08 12.92
C ILE A 324 20.23 19.54 14.38
N GLY A 325 19.07 19.85 14.96
CA GLY A 325 18.97 20.29 16.35
C GLY A 325 19.36 19.19 17.35
N GLN A 326 19.98 19.56 18.47
CA GLN A 326 20.48 18.62 19.48
C GLN A 326 19.39 17.72 20.13
N THR A 327 18.14 18.16 20.10
CA THR A 327 17.00 17.42 20.68
C THR A 327 16.27 16.55 19.65
N VAL A 328 16.73 16.57 18.41
CA VAL A 328 16.15 15.81 17.32
C VAL A 328 16.46 14.32 17.51
N LYS A 329 15.39 13.51 17.48
CA LYS A 329 15.45 12.05 17.47
C LYS A 329 14.68 11.54 16.28
N ILE A 330 15.42 11.08 15.27
CA ILE A 330 14.85 10.64 13.99
C ILE A 330 14.55 9.14 14.08
N GLY A 331 13.32 8.77 13.75
CA GLY A 331 12.93 7.41 13.42
C GLY A 331 12.86 7.26 11.90
N TYR A 332 13.67 6.37 11.34
CA TYR A 332 13.71 6.15 9.90
C TYR A 332 13.18 4.77 9.53
N PHE A 333 12.10 4.77 8.77
CA PHE A 333 11.54 3.56 8.16
C PHE A 333 11.98 3.50 6.70
N SER A 334 13.03 2.72 6.44
CA SER A 334 13.64 2.59 5.11
C SER A 334 12.82 1.71 4.17
N GLN A 335 12.97 1.89 2.86
CA GLN A 335 12.36 1.02 1.86
C GLN A 335 12.91 -0.41 1.94
N GLU A 336 14.21 -0.57 2.21
CA GLU A 336 14.83 -1.87 2.42
C GLU A 336 14.67 -2.30 3.88
N SER A 337 14.30 -3.56 4.08
CA SER A 337 14.19 -4.11 5.44
C SER A 337 15.58 -4.22 6.06
N THR A 338 15.79 -3.62 7.22
CA THR A 338 16.98 -3.86 8.04
C THR A 338 17.04 -5.35 8.39
N GLU A 339 18.22 -5.95 8.31
CA GLU A 339 18.43 -7.33 8.73
C GLU A 339 18.03 -7.48 10.21
N MET A 340 17.07 -8.36 10.45
CA MET A 340 16.63 -8.71 11.80
C MET A 340 17.27 -10.03 12.18
N ASP A 341 17.73 -10.17 13.42
CA ASP A 341 18.17 -11.46 13.93
C ASP A 341 16.99 -12.46 13.93
N PRO A 342 17.01 -13.50 13.08
CA PRO A 342 15.91 -14.43 12.95
C PRO A 342 15.72 -15.30 14.21
N SER A 343 16.69 -15.34 15.10
CA SER A 343 16.65 -16.13 16.33
C SER A 343 15.89 -15.45 17.47
N LEU A 344 15.76 -14.12 17.44
CA LEU A 344 15.04 -13.34 18.46
C LEU A 344 13.54 -13.64 18.43
N ARG A 345 12.90 -13.46 19.59
CA ARG A 345 11.43 -13.44 19.69
C ARG A 345 10.91 -12.07 19.29
N VAL A 346 9.69 -12.05 18.79
CA VAL A 346 8.98 -10.81 18.39
C VAL A 346 9.00 -9.77 19.52
N ILE A 347 8.63 -10.17 20.74
CA ILE A 347 8.60 -9.29 21.92
C ILE A 347 9.98 -8.75 22.30
N ASP A 348 11.02 -9.59 22.23
CA ASP A 348 12.38 -9.21 22.61
C ASP A 348 12.94 -8.17 21.64
N TYR A 349 12.71 -8.33 20.34
CA TYR A 349 13.10 -7.38 19.31
C TYR A 349 12.46 -5.99 19.50
N VAL A 350 11.19 -5.94 19.88
CA VAL A 350 10.48 -4.68 20.12
C VAL A 350 10.97 -4.00 21.40
N LYS A 351 11.29 -4.78 22.44
CA LYS A 351 11.84 -4.26 23.69
C LYS A 351 13.21 -3.61 23.54
N GLU A 352 14.00 -3.99 22.54
CA GLU A 352 15.25 -3.30 22.21
C GLU A 352 15.03 -1.83 21.86
N GLY A 353 13.88 -1.47 21.26
CA GLY A 353 13.48 -0.09 21.01
C GLY A 353 12.96 0.64 22.23
N GLY A 354 12.40 -0.11 23.20
CA GLY A 354 11.85 0.40 24.46
C GLY A 354 10.89 -0.58 25.11
N GLU A 355 10.95 -0.72 26.43
CA GLU A 355 9.98 -1.56 27.18
C GLU A 355 8.63 -0.86 27.34
N LEU A 356 8.66 0.46 27.48
CA LEU A 356 7.53 1.32 27.75
C LEU A 356 7.60 2.57 26.89
N VAL A 357 6.48 2.94 26.28
CA VAL A 357 6.32 4.21 25.54
C VAL A 357 5.34 5.09 26.30
N GLN A 358 5.72 6.35 26.54
CA GLN A 358 4.80 7.32 27.08
C GLN A 358 3.85 7.80 25.96
N THR A 359 2.56 7.83 26.27
CA THR A 359 1.51 8.34 25.40
C THR A 359 0.69 9.39 26.16
N ALA A 360 -0.14 10.18 25.50
CA ALA A 360 -0.99 11.17 26.15
C ALA A 360 -1.93 10.56 27.20
N ASP A 361 -2.33 9.29 26.99
CA ASP A 361 -3.26 8.56 27.88
C ASP A 361 -2.52 7.73 28.96
N GLY A 362 -1.20 7.80 29.03
CA GLY A 362 -0.38 7.05 29.97
C GLY A 362 0.75 6.26 29.33
N THR A 363 1.29 5.29 30.08
CA THR A 363 2.41 4.47 29.62
C THR A 363 1.91 3.16 29.01
N ILE A 364 2.36 2.83 27.81
CA ILE A 364 1.99 1.61 27.09
C ILE A 364 3.21 0.67 27.05
N SER A 365 3.00 -0.61 27.33
CA SER A 365 4.05 -1.64 27.25
C SER A 365 4.27 -2.13 25.82
N ALA A 366 5.46 -2.67 25.54
CA ALA A 366 5.78 -3.30 24.26
C ALA A 366 4.76 -4.40 23.88
N SER A 367 4.26 -5.19 24.83
CA SER A 367 3.24 -6.21 24.58
C SER A 367 1.91 -5.60 24.12
N ALA A 368 1.46 -4.51 24.76
CA ALA A 368 0.24 -3.83 24.38
C ALA A 368 0.37 -3.14 23.00
N MET A 369 1.55 -2.60 22.69
CA MET A 369 1.82 -2.05 21.35
C MET A 369 1.84 -3.15 20.29
N LEU A 370 2.40 -4.31 20.57
CA LEU A 370 2.35 -5.47 19.68
C LEU A 370 0.91 -5.91 19.40
N GLU A 371 0.04 -5.98 20.41
CA GLU A 371 -1.38 -6.31 20.23
C GLU A 371 -2.06 -5.28 19.30
N ARG A 372 -1.78 -3.99 19.46
CA ARG A 372 -2.30 -2.92 18.60
C ARG A 372 -1.84 -3.04 17.16
N PHE A 373 -0.60 -3.51 16.95
CA PHE A 373 -0.05 -3.78 15.63
C PHE A 373 -0.33 -5.21 15.14
N LEU A 374 -1.43 -5.80 15.61
CA LEU A 374 -1.94 -7.10 15.16
C LEU A 374 -0.97 -8.27 15.39
N PHE A 375 -0.20 -8.23 16.49
CA PHE A 375 0.56 -9.37 16.99
C PHE A 375 -0.10 -9.90 18.27
N PRO A 376 -0.96 -10.92 18.17
CA PRO A 376 -1.63 -11.51 19.33
C PRO A 376 -0.62 -12.13 20.31
N LYS A 377 -1.02 -12.33 21.56
CA LYS A 377 -0.13 -12.76 22.66
C LYS A 377 0.64 -14.04 22.37
N ASP A 378 0.02 -14.99 21.73
CA ASP A 378 0.64 -16.26 21.31
C ASP A 378 1.75 -16.06 20.29
N GLN A 379 1.58 -15.10 19.37
CA GLN A 379 2.57 -14.79 18.33
C GLN A 379 3.76 -13.97 18.88
N GLN A 380 3.59 -13.20 19.96
CA GLN A 380 4.63 -12.34 20.53
C GLN A 380 5.87 -13.11 20.99
N TYR A 381 5.71 -14.39 21.36
CA TYR A 381 6.81 -15.24 21.82
C TYR A 381 7.38 -16.14 20.70
N THR A 382 6.89 -16.02 19.48
CA THR A 382 7.45 -16.75 18.34
C THR A 382 8.75 -16.12 17.85
N LYS A 383 9.59 -16.89 17.15
CA LYS A 383 10.82 -16.39 16.54
C LYS A 383 10.52 -15.60 15.26
N ILE A 384 11.29 -14.54 15.02
CA ILE A 384 11.20 -13.70 13.82
C ILE A 384 11.35 -14.52 12.54
N ALA A 385 12.16 -15.59 12.55
CA ALA A 385 12.31 -16.50 11.42
C ALA A 385 10.97 -17.07 10.88
N LYS A 386 9.95 -17.19 11.75
CA LYS A 386 8.62 -17.74 11.38
C LYS A 386 7.66 -16.69 10.79
N LEU A 387 8.02 -15.42 10.85
CA LEU A 387 7.18 -14.35 10.35
C LEU A 387 7.24 -14.26 8.83
N SER A 388 6.12 -13.93 8.20
CA SER A 388 6.04 -13.53 6.80
C SER A 388 6.77 -12.20 6.54
N GLY A 389 7.03 -11.88 5.28
CA GLY A 389 7.66 -10.61 4.89
C GLY A 389 6.90 -9.39 5.42
N GLY A 390 5.58 -9.34 5.22
CA GLY A 390 4.74 -8.23 5.70
C GLY A 390 4.67 -8.15 7.23
N GLU A 391 4.65 -9.27 7.95
CA GLU A 391 4.73 -9.25 9.42
C GLU A 391 6.08 -8.73 9.91
N ARG A 392 7.18 -9.10 9.26
CA ARG A 392 8.51 -8.54 9.57
C ARG A 392 8.56 -7.04 9.32
N ARG A 393 7.97 -6.58 8.21
CA ARG A 393 7.88 -5.16 7.88
C ARG A 393 7.11 -4.37 8.93
N ARG A 394 5.96 -4.90 9.36
CA ARG A 394 5.14 -4.35 10.45
C ARG A 394 5.88 -4.32 11.80
N LEU A 395 6.61 -5.38 12.11
CA LEU A 395 7.43 -5.46 13.32
C LEU A 395 8.55 -4.42 13.33
N TYR A 396 9.20 -4.20 12.19
CA TYR A 396 10.22 -3.17 12.00
C TYR A 396 9.68 -1.76 12.25
N LEU A 397 8.52 -1.45 11.66
CA LEU A 397 7.84 -0.20 11.90
C LEU A 397 7.56 0.00 13.39
N LEU A 398 6.99 -1.00 14.04
CA LEU A 398 6.67 -0.94 15.47
C LEU A 398 7.90 -0.65 16.35
N ARG A 399 9.03 -1.29 16.06
CA ARG A 399 10.28 -1.02 16.79
C ARG A 399 10.70 0.45 16.69
N ILE A 400 10.64 1.04 15.49
CA ILE A 400 10.97 2.46 15.30
C ILE A 400 10.04 3.35 16.13
N LEU A 401 8.74 3.06 16.16
CA LEU A 401 7.78 3.82 16.95
C LEU A 401 8.02 3.67 18.47
N MET A 402 8.49 2.51 18.91
CA MET A 402 8.86 2.27 20.33
C MET A 402 10.07 3.09 20.80
N GLU A 403 10.92 3.54 19.89
CA GLU A 403 12.03 4.43 20.22
C GLU A 403 11.58 5.85 20.58
N ALA A 404 10.28 6.15 20.47
CA ALA A 404 9.68 7.46 20.73
C ALA A 404 10.42 8.62 19.99
N PRO A 405 10.51 8.56 18.66
CA PRO A 405 11.12 9.63 17.85
C PRO A 405 10.27 10.91 17.93
N ASN A 406 10.88 12.07 17.61
CA ASN A 406 10.16 13.32 17.42
C ASN A 406 10.15 13.78 15.94
N ILE A 407 10.89 13.07 15.10
CA ILE A 407 10.84 13.20 13.64
C ILE A 407 10.73 11.80 13.05
N LEU A 408 9.76 11.58 12.18
CA LEU A 408 9.57 10.34 11.44
C LEU A 408 9.89 10.57 9.96
N LEU A 409 10.83 9.80 9.45
CA LEU A 409 11.12 9.69 8.02
C LEU A 409 10.59 8.34 7.54
N LEU A 410 9.63 8.37 6.63
CA LEU A 410 8.97 7.16 6.12
C LEU A 410 9.23 7.05 4.61
N ASP A 411 10.03 6.05 4.22
CA ASP A 411 10.36 5.79 2.81
C ASP A 411 9.50 4.63 2.29
N GLU A 412 8.48 4.96 1.51
CA GLU A 412 7.46 4.06 0.96
C GLU A 412 6.83 3.13 2.03
N PRO A 413 6.25 3.71 3.10
CA PRO A 413 5.69 2.89 4.19
C PRO A 413 4.47 2.08 3.75
N THR A 414 3.83 2.47 2.65
CA THR A 414 2.63 1.81 2.13
C THR A 414 2.95 0.54 1.35
N ASN A 415 4.19 0.35 0.91
CA ASN A 415 4.63 -0.88 0.27
C ASN A 415 4.74 -2.00 1.31
N ASP A 416 4.23 -3.19 0.99
CA ASP A 416 4.30 -4.40 1.81
C ASP A 416 3.51 -4.36 3.14
N LEU A 417 2.85 -3.25 3.49
CA LEU A 417 1.92 -3.19 4.62
C LEU A 417 0.48 -3.43 4.15
N ASP A 418 -0.25 -4.25 4.89
CA ASP A 418 -1.67 -4.46 4.62
C ASP A 418 -2.52 -3.25 5.06
N ILE A 419 -3.73 -3.16 4.52
CA ILE A 419 -4.64 -2.03 4.75
C ILE A 419 -4.93 -1.83 6.25
N ALA A 420 -5.06 -2.92 7.03
CA ALA A 420 -5.28 -2.83 8.47
C ALA A 420 -4.09 -2.20 9.20
N THR A 421 -2.86 -2.61 8.85
CA THR A 421 -1.63 -2.01 9.39
C THR A 421 -1.47 -0.55 8.97
N LEU A 422 -1.82 -0.22 7.71
CA LEU A 422 -1.81 1.17 7.23
C LEU A 422 -2.78 2.05 8.01
N THR A 423 -3.98 1.56 8.30
CA THR A 423 -4.95 2.29 9.13
C THR A 423 -4.40 2.56 10.54
N ILE A 424 -3.75 1.57 11.16
CA ILE A 424 -3.12 1.72 12.48
C ILE A 424 -2.00 2.76 12.43
N LEU A 425 -1.16 2.74 11.37
CA LEU A 425 -0.10 3.73 11.18
C LEU A 425 -0.69 5.13 11.00
N GLU A 426 -1.72 5.29 10.18
CA GLU A 426 -2.41 6.55 9.96
C GLU A 426 -2.99 7.11 11.26
N ASP A 427 -3.68 6.29 12.05
CA ASP A 427 -4.23 6.69 13.36
C ASP A 427 -3.12 7.12 14.34
N TYR A 428 -1.96 6.45 14.30
CA TYR A 428 -0.79 6.86 15.07
C TYR A 428 -0.24 8.20 14.58
N LEU A 429 -0.10 8.39 13.27
CA LEU A 429 0.44 9.61 12.68
C LEU A 429 -0.49 10.81 12.88
N ASP A 430 -1.81 10.62 12.88
CA ASP A 430 -2.79 11.70 13.18
C ASP A 430 -2.54 12.31 14.56
N GLN A 431 -2.12 11.51 15.53
CA GLN A 431 -1.87 11.93 16.90
C GLN A 431 -0.40 12.25 17.19
N PHE A 432 0.49 12.00 16.24
CA PHE A 432 1.92 12.21 16.42
C PHE A 432 2.26 13.70 16.49
N ALA A 433 2.80 14.17 17.61
CA ALA A 433 3.12 15.59 17.87
C ALA A 433 4.54 15.97 17.41
N GLY A 434 5.03 15.42 16.30
CA GLY A 434 6.35 15.70 15.74
C GLY A 434 6.29 15.92 14.24
N ILE A 435 7.45 16.04 13.60
CA ILE A 435 7.58 16.19 12.15
C ILE A 435 7.42 14.84 11.48
N VAL A 436 6.64 14.78 10.40
CA VAL A 436 6.52 13.60 9.53
C VAL A 436 6.95 13.99 8.13
N ILE A 437 7.91 13.27 7.59
CA ILE A 437 8.36 13.39 6.21
C ILE A 437 8.19 12.01 5.58
N THR A 438 7.35 11.90 4.58
CA THR A 438 7.04 10.62 3.95
C THR A 438 7.22 10.66 2.45
N ILE A 439 7.83 9.63 1.90
CA ILE A 439 7.76 9.31 0.47
C ILE A 439 6.65 8.28 0.33
N SER A 440 5.64 8.53 -0.47
CA SER A 440 4.61 7.55 -0.79
C SER A 440 3.98 7.81 -2.14
N HIS A 441 3.50 6.75 -2.77
CA HIS A 441 2.67 6.79 -3.96
C HIS A 441 1.19 6.50 -3.66
N ASP A 442 0.84 6.18 -2.41
CA ASP A 442 -0.53 5.99 -1.95
C ASP A 442 -1.23 7.36 -1.75
N ARG A 443 -2.18 7.65 -2.63
CA ARG A 443 -2.94 8.91 -2.64
C ARG A 443 -3.77 9.09 -1.38
N TYR A 444 -4.40 8.03 -0.87
CA TYR A 444 -5.18 8.05 0.37
C TYR A 444 -4.33 8.40 1.58
N PHE A 445 -3.15 7.77 1.66
CA PHE A 445 -2.20 8.03 2.74
C PHE A 445 -1.71 9.48 2.70
N LEU A 446 -1.35 9.99 1.52
CA LEU A 446 -0.90 11.36 1.35
C LEU A 446 -2.00 12.37 1.69
N ASP A 447 -3.23 12.19 1.20
CA ASP A 447 -4.34 13.11 1.47
C ASP A 447 -4.73 13.14 2.96
N ARG A 448 -4.58 12.02 3.69
CA ARG A 448 -4.88 11.95 5.11
C ARG A 448 -3.80 12.58 5.99
N ILE A 449 -2.54 12.28 5.72
CA ILE A 449 -1.43 12.60 6.64
C ILE A 449 -0.72 13.91 6.28
N VAL A 450 -0.65 14.25 4.98
CA VAL A 450 0.22 15.30 4.46
C VAL A 450 -0.50 16.64 4.40
N ARG A 451 0.21 17.72 4.72
CA ARG A 451 -0.26 19.10 4.60
C ARG A 451 0.55 19.94 3.62
N ARG A 452 1.68 19.41 3.17
CA ARG A 452 2.55 20.04 2.17
C ARG A 452 3.24 18.98 1.34
N ILE A 453 3.32 19.19 0.03
CA ILE A 453 3.97 18.29 -0.92
C ILE A 453 5.24 18.92 -1.45
N PHE A 454 6.32 18.15 -1.46
CA PHE A 454 7.55 18.42 -2.20
C PHE A 454 7.54 17.58 -3.48
N ALA A 455 7.30 18.21 -4.60
CA ALA A 455 7.28 17.57 -5.90
C ALA A 455 8.63 17.70 -6.59
N PHE A 456 9.26 16.56 -6.89
CA PHE A 456 10.48 16.49 -7.69
C PHE A 456 10.16 16.65 -9.16
N GLU A 457 10.62 17.75 -9.75
CA GLU A 457 10.45 18.09 -11.16
C GLU A 457 11.72 17.82 -11.97
N LYS A 458 11.61 17.91 -13.30
CA LYS A 458 12.75 17.75 -14.20
C LYS A 458 13.87 18.76 -13.89
N GLY A 459 15.12 18.32 -13.98
CA GLY A 459 16.28 19.17 -13.73
C GLY A 459 16.63 19.34 -12.26
N GLY A 460 16.11 18.52 -11.36
CA GLY A 460 16.45 18.54 -9.94
C GLY A 460 15.79 19.67 -9.15
N VAL A 461 14.73 20.27 -9.68
CA VAL A 461 13.96 21.30 -8.99
C VAL A 461 12.93 20.63 -8.07
N ILE A 462 12.89 21.06 -6.80
CA ILE A 462 11.88 20.62 -5.83
C ILE A 462 10.91 21.76 -5.60
N ARG A 463 9.66 21.60 -6.00
CA ARG A 463 8.59 22.58 -5.75
C ARG A 463 7.75 22.20 -4.55
N GLN A 464 7.31 23.22 -3.83
CA GLN A 464 6.45 23.08 -2.67
C GLN A 464 5.01 23.43 -3.04
N TYR A 465 4.08 22.56 -2.64
CA TYR A 465 2.64 22.77 -2.79
C TYR A 465 1.98 22.61 -1.42
N GLU A 466 1.08 23.52 -1.08
CA GLU A 466 0.27 23.41 0.14
C GLU A 466 -0.91 22.46 -0.10
N GLY A 467 -1.23 21.63 0.90
CA GLY A 467 -2.31 20.66 0.86
C GLY A 467 -1.85 19.22 0.64
N GLY A 468 -2.80 18.33 0.38
CA GLY A 468 -2.60 16.92 0.11
C GLY A 468 -2.31 16.61 -1.37
N TYR A 469 -2.39 15.32 -1.72
CA TYR A 469 -2.16 14.87 -3.10
C TYR A 469 -3.25 15.37 -4.06
N THR A 470 -4.50 15.40 -3.62
CA THR A 470 -5.63 15.91 -4.41
C THR A 470 -5.46 17.39 -4.73
N ASP A 471 -5.00 18.20 -3.78
CA ASP A 471 -4.72 19.63 -3.98
C ASP A 471 -3.57 19.84 -4.97
N TYR A 472 -2.51 19.04 -4.85
CA TYR A 472 -1.39 19.03 -5.80
C TYR A 472 -1.85 18.76 -7.25
N LEU A 473 -2.72 17.74 -7.45
CA LEU A 473 -3.25 17.42 -8.77
C LEU A 473 -4.11 18.55 -9.33
N ALA A 474 -4.93 19.21 -8.51
CA ALA A 474 -5.74 20.35 -8.94
C ALA A 474 -4.85 21.49 -9.47
N HIS A 475 -3.81 21.87 -8.73
CA HIS A 475 -2.85 22.89 -9.15
C HIS A 475 -2.09 22.51 -10.43
N THR A 476 -1.68 21.25 -10.57
CA THR A 476 -0.94 20.81 -11.76
C THR A 476 -1.83 20.81 -13.01
N ASN A 477 -3.09 20.41 -12.89
CA ASN A 477 -4.05 20.41 -14.00
C ASN A 477 -4.42 21.85 -14.43
N GLU A 478 -4.54 22.80 -13.50
CA GLU A 478 -4.76 24.22 -13.82
C GLU A 478 -3.60 24.81 -14.62
N VAL A 479 -2.36 24.47 -14.25
CA VAL A 479 -1.16 24.96 -14.97
C VAL A 479 -1.10 24.40 -16.39
N ILE A 480 -1.45 23.12 -16.58
CA ILE A 480 -1.48 22.49 -17.92
C ILE A 480 -2.55 23.14 -18.80
N THR A 481 -3.76 23.37 -18.29
CA THR A 481 -4.86 24.01 -19.02
C THR A 481 -4.53 25.45 -19.44
N VAL A 482 -3.83 26.20 -18.59
CA VAL A 482 -3.40 27.57 -18.92
C VAL A 482 -2.27 27.56 -19.95
N ALA A 483 -1.35 26.60 -19.89
CA ALA A 483 -0.27 26.45 -20.86
C ALA A 483 -0.80 26.07 -22.27
N ASP A 484 -1.77 25.15 -22.35
CA ASP A 484 -2.42 24.78 -23.62
C ASP A 484 -3.28 25.90 -24.21
N ALA A 485 -3.97 26.67 -23.36
CA ALA A 485 -4.72 27.85 -23.79
C ALA A 485 -3.80 28.98 -24.31
N GLY A 486 -2.60 29.12 -23.70
CA GLY A 486 -1.59 30.07 -24.15
C GLY A 486 -0.92 29.67 -25.48
N ALA A 487 -0.78 28.38 -25.75
CA ALA A 487 -0.20 27.86 -26.98
C ALA A 487 -1.16 27.98 -28.19
N GLN A 488 -2.48 27.99 -28.00
CA GLN A 488 -3.48 28.17 -29.02
C GLN A 488 -3.73 29.67 -29.37
N GLY A 489 -3.30 30.59 -28.50
CA GLY A 489 -3.47 32.03 -28.69
C GLY A 489 -2.44 32.71 -29.59
N HIS A 490 -1.44 32.00 -30.16
CA HIS A 490 -0.36 32.58 -30.94
C HIS A 490 -0.37 32.22 -32.43
N THR A 491 -1.41 31.57 -32.96
CA THR A 491 -1.49 31.17 -34.38
C THR A 491 -2.47 31.97 -35.22
N ASP A 492 -3.18 32.99 -34.70
CA ASP A 492 -4.20 33.74 -35.45
C ASP A 492 -3.94 35.25 -35.57
N THR A 493 -2.68 35.66 -35.83
CA THR A 493 -2.43 37.07 -36.20
C THR A 493 -1.29 37.22 -37.21
N GLN A 494 -1.40 36.59 -38.37
CA GLN A 494 -0.65 36.98 -39.56
C GLN A 494 -1.36 36.49 -40.83
N ALA A 495 -2.35 37.25 -41.31
CA ALA A 495 -2.70 37.38 -42.73
C ALA A 495 -3.88 38.36 -42.83
N VAL A 496 -3.65 39.59 -43.18
CA VAL A 496 -4.34 40.40 -44.18
C VAL A 496 -3.71 41.79 -44.15
N VAL A 497 -2.73 42.01 -44.99
CA VAL A 497 -2.43 43.31 -45.60
C VAL A 497 -2.32 43.02 -47.07
N SER A 498 -3.40 43.19 -47.80
CA SER A 498 -3.38 43.37 -49.24
C SER A 498 -3.80 44.81 -49.55
N SER A 499 -2.83 45.47 -50.10
CA SER A 499 -2.89 46.72 -50.75
C SER A 499 -4.04 46.83 -51.79
N ASP A 500 -4.79 47.91 -51.73
CA ASP A 500 -5.40 48.47 -52.95
C ASP A 500 -5.23 50.00 -52.95
N GLY A 501 -4.49 50.46 -53.97
CA GLY A 501 -4.23 51.83 -54.22
C GLY A 501 -5.36 52.49 -55.06
N PRO A 502 -5.38 53.81 -55.13
CA PRO A 502 -6.53 54.54 -55.65
C PRO A 502 -6.51 54.66 -57.22
N SER A 503 -7.63 54.33 -57.83
CA SER A 503 -7.90 54.68 -59.23
C SER A 503 -8.65 56.00 -59.26
N LYS A 504 -8.01 56.96 -59.94
CA LYS A 504 -8.65 58.19 -60.48
C LYS A 504 -9.61 57.83 -61.64
N ASN A 505 -10.80 58.44 -61.71
CA ASN A 505 -11.22 59.27 -62.85
C ASN A 505 -12.68 59.72 -62.65
N THR A 506 -12.78 61.06 -62.97
CA THR A 506 -13.82 61.96 -63.43
C THR A 506 -14.93 62.31 -62.51
#